data_145932000f992048c894975f59308391
#
_entry.id   145932000f992048c894975f59308391
#
_cell.length_a   1.000
_cell.length_b   1.000
_cell.length_c   1.000
_cell.angle_alpha   90.00
_cell.angle_beta   90.00
_cell.angle_gamma   90.00
#
_symmetry.space_group_name_H-M   'P 1'
#
loop_
_entity.id
_entity.type
_entity.pdbx_description
1 polymer ?
#
loop_
_entity_poly.entity_id
_entity_poly.type
_entity_poly.pdbx_seq_one_letter_code
_entity_poly.pdbx_strand_id
1 'polypeptide(L)'
;DWYVELSKTTFFAGGEQAKVSGRVLGEVLDVMLRLLHPIVPFVTETLWTTLTGEESVVVADWPKAVTVPGADAPGGFRDDAAEKEIELVQQVVTEVRRFRSDQGLQPGQKVPAELTVTGTVLAPHEAAIRQLLRLQPAGEGFHATATLPVAGATVALDLSGTIDVEAERKRLTKDLGAAEKEKAQATGKLGNEAFLAKAPDDVVDKIRGRLAKAEADIERIGAQLAGLPQG
;
A
#
# COMPACT_ATOMS: atom_id res chain seq x y z
N ASP A 1 8.40 -4.62 2.12
CA ASP A 1 7.19 -4.26 2.89
C ASP A 1 6.17 -5.39 2.97
N TRP A 2 5.91 -6.14 1.88
CA TRP A 2 4.91 -7.21 1.87
C TRP A 2 5.21 -8.33 2.87
N TYR A 3 6.44 -8.83 2.94
CA TYR A 3 6.78 -9.89 3.88
C TYR A 3 6.48 -9.49 5.33
N VAL A 4 6.84 -8.27 5.72
CA VAL A 4 6.58 -7.76 7.08
C VAL A 4 5.08 -7.71 7.37
N GLU A 5 4.25 -7.28 6.42
CA GLU A 5 2.80 -7.23 6.61
C GLU A 5 2.16 -8.62 6.65
N LEU A 6 2.58 -9.52 5.78
CA LEU A 6 2.09 -10.91 5.74
C LEU A 6 2.50 -11.69 6.99
N SER A 7 3.73 -11.50 7.49
CA SER A 7 4.22 -12.19 8.68
C SER A 7 3.54 -11.76 9.98
N LYS A 8 2.88 -10.58 10.02
CA LYS A 8 2.14 -10.14 11.21
C LYS A 8 1.07 -11.13 11.65
N THR A 9 0.35 -11.75 10.71
CA THR A 9 -0.67 -12.77 11.04
C THR A 9 -0.06 -13.94 11.78
N THR A 10 1.10 -14.39 11.33
CA THR A 10 1.85 -15.50 11.92
C THR A 10 2.41 -15.13 13.29
N PHE A 11 2.96 -13.91 13.44
CA PHE A 11 3.46 -13.41 14.73
C PHE A 11 2.35 -13.32 15.79
N PHE A 12 1.18 -12.80 15.42
CA PHE A 12 0.07 -12.69 16.36
C PHE A 12 -0.54 -14.05 16.73
N ALA A 13 -0.48 -15.04 15.83
CA ALA A 13 -0.91 -16.40 16.14
C ALA A 13 0.06 -17.14 17.06
N GLY A 14 1.33 -16.74 17.08
CA GLY A 14 2.37 -17.38 17.91
C GLY A 14 2.79 -18.76 17.42
N GLY A 15 3.39 -19.54 18.34
CA GLY A 15 3.79 -20.93 18.06
C GLY A 15 5.07 -21.06 17.22
N GLU A 16 5.32 -22.26 16.68
CA GLU A 16 6.55 -22.56 15.91
C GLU A 16 6.65 -21.75 14.62
N GLN A 17 5.53 -21.49 13.95
CA GLN A 17 5.54 -20.70 12.71
C GLN A 17 5.96 -19.24 12.95
N ALA A 18 5.60 -18.67 14.09
CA ALA A 18 6.07 -17.33 14.48
C ALA A 18 7.59 -17.30 14.70
N LYS A 19 8.16 -18.37 15.28
CA LYS A 19 9.60 -18.49 15.47
C LYS A 19 10.34 -18.60 14.13
N VAL A 20 9.81 -19.40 13.19
CA VAL A 20 10.37 -19.52 11.83
C VAL A 20 10.33 -18.18 11.12
N SER A 21 9.19 -17.50 11.11
CA SER A 21 9.05 -16.18 10.50
C SER A 21 9.98 -15.15 11.12
N GLY A 22 10.12 -15.19 12.46
CA GLY A 22 11.05 -14.32 13.20
C GLY A 22 12.50 -14.55 12.83
N ARG A 23 12.92 -15.81 12.71
CA ARG A 23 14.28 -16.17 12.29
C ARG A 23 14.55 -15.65 10.86
N VAL A 24 13.66 -15.93 9.91
CA VAL A 24 13.81 -15.45 8.53
C VAL A 24 13.92 -13.93 8.48
N LEU A 25 13.05 -13.22 9.22
CA LEU A 25 13.09 -11.76 9.27
C LEU A 25 14.39 -11.25 9.88
N GLY A 26 14.85 -11.86 10.96
CA GLY A 26 16.11 -11.52 11.62
C GLY A 26 17.33 -11.72 10.72
N GLU A 27 17.43 -12.86 10.03
CA GLU A 27 18.53 -13.14 9.11
C GLU A 27 18.54 -12.20 7.90
N VAL A 28 17.37 -11.92 7.32
CA VAL A 28 17.28 -10.94 6.22
C VAL A 28 17.68 -9.55 6.69
N LEU A 29 17.24 -9.14 7.88
CA LEU A 29 17.60 -7.84 8.43
C LEU A 29 19.10 -7.74 8.73
N ASP A 30 19.72 -8.79 9.30
CA ASP A 30 21.16 -8.84 9.53
C ASP A 30 21.94 -8.63 8.22
N VAL A 31 21.61 -9.39 7.17
CA VAL A 31 22.25 -9.25 5.86
C VAL A 31 22.05 -7.84 5.29
N MET A 32 20.84 -7.30 5.36
CA MET A 32 20.54 -5.95 4.87
C MET A 32 21.36 -4.88 5.60
N LEU A 33 21.46 -4.96 6.92
CA LEU A 33 22.21 -3.98 7.72
C LEU A 33 23.70 -4.01 7.38
N ARG A 34 24.29 -5.19 7.20
CA ARG A 34 25.69 -5.33 6.77
C ARG A 34 25.92 -4.79 5.36
N LEU A 35 25.04 -5.08 4.41
CA LEU A 35 25.13 -4.56 3.03
C LEU A 35 24.96 -3.05 2.96
N LEU A 36 24.10 -2.47 3.79
CA LEU A 36 23.84 -1.02 3.81
C LEU A 36 24.85 -0.21 4.61
N HIS A 37 25.66 -0.87 5.47
CA HIS A 37 26.57 -0.19 6.39
C HIS A 37 27.53 0.79 5.70
N PRO A 38 28.12 0.51 4.54
CA PRO A 38 29.00 1.47 3.84
C PRO A 38 28.32 2.75 3.41
N ILE A 39 26.98 2.75 3.30
CA ILE A 39 26.19 3.90 2.81
C ILE A 39 25.57 4.67 3.99
N VAL A 40 25.07 3.97 5.00
CA VAL A 40 24.36 4.54 6.15
C VAL A 40 24.91 3.98 7.49
N PRO A 41 26.17 4.27 7.83
CA PRO A 41 26.90 3.56 8.89
C PRO A 41 26.27 3.70 10.28
N PHE A 42 25.78 4.89 10.64
CA PHE A 42 25.34 5.14 12.02
C PHE A 42 24.07 4.37 12.40
N VAL A 43 23.06 4.38 11.53
CA VAL A 43 21.81 3.68 11.80
C VAL A 43 21.97 2.16 11.72
N THR A 44 22.77 1.69 10.78
CA THR A 44 23.02 0.25 10.62
C THR A 44 23.85 -0.31 11.79
N GLU A 45 24.82 0.44 12.29
CA GLU A 45 25.57 0.08 13.51
C GLU A 45 24.64 -0.10 14.69
N THR A 46 23.82 0.93 14.98
CA THR A 46 22.91 0.91 16.13
C THR A 46 21.90 -0.24 16.04
N LEU A 47 21.31 -0.46 14.86
CA LEU A 47 20.32 -1.52 14.67
C LEU A 47 20.96 -2.92 14.73
N TRP A 48 22.12 -3.10 14.11
CA TRP A 48 22.78 -4.39 14.03
C TRP A 48 23.33 -4.85 15.38
N THR A 49 24.00 -3.97 16.11
CA THR A 49 24.49 -4.29 17.46
C THR A 49 23.34 -4.60 18.43
N THR A 50 22.20 -3.90 18.26
CA THR A 50 20.98 -4.19 19.05
C THR A 50 20.37 -5.55 18.66
N LEU A 51 20.38 -5.90 17.37
CA LEU A 51 19.81 -7.15 16.86
C LEU A 51 20.65 -8.36 17.25
N THR A 52 21.98 -8.27 17.10
CA THR A 52 22.90 -9.41 17.24
C THR A 52 23.55 -9.52 18.62
N GLY A 53 23.71 -8.40 19.32
CA GLY A 53 24.52 -8.31 20.53
C GLY A 53 26.03 -8.33 20.27
N GLU A 54 26.47 -8.32 18.99
CA GLU A 54 27.87 -8.31 18.59
C GLU A 54 28.47 -6.91 18.72
N GLU A 55 29.82 -6.83 18.67
CA GLU A 55 30.57 -5.60 18.96
C GLU A 55 30.31 -4.48 17.97
N SER A 56 30.43 -4.76 16.67
CA SER A 56 30.28 -3.76 15.59
C SER A 56 30.11 -4.40 14.22
N VAL A 57 29.29 -3.78 13.35
CA VAL A 57 29.17 -4.17 11.93
C VAL A 57 30.50 -4.03 11.20
N VAL A 58 31.34 -3.07 11.60
CA VAL A 58 32.61 -2.79 10.91
C VAL A 58 33.56 -4.00 10.91
N VAL A 59 33.52 -4.80 11.96
CA VAL A 59 34.37 -6.01 12.09
C VAL A 59 33.62 -7.29 11.69
N ALA A 60 32.36 -7.20 11.35
CA ALA A 60 31.55 -8.35 10.91
C ALA A 60 31.93 -8.79 9.50
N ASP A 61 31.85 -10.10 9.26
CA ASP A 61 32.08 -10.65 7.92
C ASP A 61 31.12 -10.09 6.90
N TRP A 62 31.62 -9.81 5.69
CA TRP A 62 30.76 -9.43 4.60
C TRP A 62 29.77 -10.56 4.24
N PRO A 63 28.48 -10.27 4.04
CA PRO A 63 27.50 -11.31 3.73
C PRO A 63 27.87 -12.11 2.49
N LYS A 64 27.85 -13.44 2.62
CA LYS A 64 28.10 -14.36 1.51
C LYS A 64 26.77 -14.84 0.95
N ALA A 65 26.74 -15.07 -0.37
CA ALA A 65 25.58 -15.69 -1.00
C ALA A 65 25.29 -17.05 -0.36
N VAL A 66 24.03 -17.26 0.03
CA VAL A 66 23.60 -18.55 0.60
C VAL A 66 23.61 -19.59 -0.51
N THR A 67 24.40 -20.65 -0.34
CA THR A 67 24.37 -21.81 -1.22
C THR A 67 23.41 -22.83 -0.62
N VAL A 68 22.27 -23.06 -1.24
CA VAL A 68 21.36 -24.13 -0.83
C VAL A 68 21.77 -25.42 -1.54
N PRO A 69 22.02 -26.51 -0.82
CA PRO A 69 22.35 -27.81 -1.45
C PRO A 69 21.20 -28.23 -2.40
N GLY A 70 21.54 -28.48 -3.67
CA GLY A 70 20.55 -28.88 -4.69
C GLY A 70 19.97 -27.72 -5.50
N ALA A 71 20.34 -26.47 -5.25
CA ALA A 71 20.00 -25.35 -6.11
C ALA A 71 20.98 -25.27 -7.29
N ASP A 72 20.46 -25.17 -8.51
CA ASP A 72 21.25 -25.15 -9.75
C ASP A 72 22.05 -23.85 -9.99
N ALA A 73 21.90 -22.85 -9.09
CA ALA A 73 22.56 -21.56 -9.22
C ALA A 73 23.19 -21.10 -7.89
N PRO A 74 24.37 -20.44 -7.93
CA PRO A 74 24.94 -19.77 -6.78
C PRO A 74 24.00 -18.64 -6.32
N GLY A 75 23.55 -18.71 -5.07
CA GLY A 75 22.83 -17.60 -4.41
C GLY A 75 21.31 -17.65 -4.42
N GLY A 76 20.68 -18.75 -4.81
CA GLY A 76 19.23 -18.69 -4.82
C GLY A 76 18.48 -20.00 -4.68
N PHE A 77 17.80 -20.16 -3.58
CA PHE A 77 16.57 -20.92 -3.56
C PHE A 77 15.47 -20.01 -4.15
N ARG A 78 15.02 -20.36 -5.34
CA ARG A 78 13.90 -19.67 -5.98
C ARG A 78 12.72 -20.63 -6.06
N ASP A 79 11.60 -20.24 -5.48
CA ASP A 79 10.34 -20.96 -5.56
C ASP A 79 9.35 -20.16 -6.42
N ASP A 80 9.36 -20.44 -7.73
CA ASP A 80 8.49 -19.75 -8.69
C ASP A 80 6.99 -19.96 -8.40
N ALA A 81 6.63 -21.07 -7.71
CA ALA A 81 5.26 -21.32 -7.31
C ALA A 81 4.86 -20.40 -6.15
N ALA A 82 5.68 -20.31 -5.13
CA ALA A 82 5.48 -19.41 -3.99
C ALA A 82 5.50 -17.92 -4.43
N GLU A 83 6.38 -17.54 -5.37
CA GLU A 83 6.40 -16.19 -5.93
C GLU A 83 5.05 -15.84 -6.57
N LYS A 84 4.54 -16.69 -7.46
CA LYS A 84 3.23 -16.50 -8.12
C LYS A 84 2.07 -16.47 -7.14
N GLU A 85 2.11 -17.28 -6.10
CA GLU A 85 1.11 -17.32 -5.05
C GLU A 85 1.06 -15.98 -4.30
N ILE A 86 2.21 -15.44 -3.91
CA ILE A 86 2.30 -14.13 -3.23
C ILE A 86 1.95 -12.98 -4.19
N GLU A 87 2.35 -13.03 -5.45
CA GLU A 87 1.92 -12.05 -6.47
C GLU A 87 0.40 -11.98 -6.59
N LEU A 88 -0.27 -13.13 -6.57
CA LEU A 88 -1.73 -13.20 -6.61
C LEU A 88 -2.37 -12.55 -5.36
N VAL A 89 -1.82 -12.81 -4.17
CA VAL A 89 -2.24 -12.12 -2.93
C VAL A 89 -2.06 -10.61 -3.05
N GLN A 90 -0.92 -10.16 -3.59
CA GLN A 90 -0.64 -8.74 -3.80
C GLN A 90 -1.63 -8.09 -4.77
N GLN A 91 -1.98 -8.77 -5.86
CA GLN A 91 -2.98 -8.29 -6.82
C GLN A 91 -4.34 -8.11 -6.15
N VAL A 92 -4.84 -9.13 -5.47
CA VAL A 92 -6.12 -9.05 -4.73
C VAL A 92 -6.13 -7.87 -3.76
N VAL A 93 -5.09 -7.74 -2.94
CA VAL A 93 -5.01 -6.67 -1.94
C VAL A 93 -4.94 -5.29 -2.61
N THR A 94 -4.19 -5.16 -3.69
CA THR A 94 -4.00 -3.89 -4.40
C THR A 94 -5.30 -3.45 -5.08
N GLU A 95 -5.99 -4.35 -5.77
CA GLU A 95 -7.25 -4.05 -6.46
C GLU A 95 -8.35 -3.64 -5.49
N VAL A 96 -8.51 -4.38 -4.39
CA VAL A 96 -9.51 -4.05 -3.37
C VAL A 96 -9.17 -2.75 -2.64
N ARG A 97 -7.89 -2.49 -2.34
CA ARG A 97 -7.46 -1.21 -1.74
C ARG A 97 -7.74 -0.04 -2.68
N ARG A 98 -7.47 -0.21 -3.97
CA ARG A 98 -7.78 0.80 -4.98
C ARG A 98 -9.27 1.10 -5.00
N PHE A 99 -10.10 0.06 -5.11
CA PHE A 99 -11.55 0.23 -5.08
C PHE A 99 -12.02 0.94 -3.80
N ARG A 100 -11.53 0.53 -2.63
CA ARG A 100 -11.88 1.18 -1.36
C ARG A 100 -11.51 2.67 -1.35
N SER A 101 -10.33 3.00 -1.87
CA SER A 101 -9.88 4.38 -2.02
C SER A 101 -10.78 5.18 -2.96
N ASP A 102 -11.19 4.57 -4.08
CA ASP A 102 -12.10 5.20 -5.05
C ASP A 102 -13.49 5.44 -4.46
N GLN A 103 -13.91 4.60 -3.49
CA GLN A 103 -15.14 4.78 -2.71
C GLN A 103 -14.98 5.73 -1.51
N GLY A 104 -13.83 6.37 -1.34
CA GLY A 104 -13.57 7.32 -0.25
C GLY A 104 -13.34 6.69 1.13
N LEU A 105 -13.18 5.38 1.23
CA LEU A 105 -12.97 4.67 2.49
C LEU A 105 -11.57 4.96 3.05
N GLN A 106 -11.52 5.24 4.35
CA GLN A 106 -10.23 5.45 5.02
C GLN A 106 -9.43 4.13 5.11
N PRO A 107 -8.08 4.17 5.02
CA PRO A 107 -7.24 2.96 5.02
C PRO A 107 -7.43 2.06 6.24
N GLY A 108 -7.73 2.65 7.41
CA GLY A 108 -7.95 1.91 8.66
C GLY A 108 -9.39 1.46 8.89
N GLN A 109 -10.33 1.89 8.07
CA GLN A 109 -11.76 1.61 8.24
C GLN A 109 -12.05 0.13 8.02
N LYS A 110 -12.80 -0.47 8.94
CA LYS A 110 -13.26 -1.86 8.84
C LYS A 110 -14.54 -1.91 8.03
N VAL A 111 -14.66 -2.93 7.17
CA VAL A 111 -15.82 -3.10 6.26
C VAL A 111 -16.31 -4.54 6.36
N PRO A 112 -17.62 -4.77 6.61
CA PRO A 112 -18.20 -6.10 6.49
C PRO A 112 -18.04 -6.64 5.06
N ALA A 113 -17.57 -7.88 4.93
CA ALA A 113 -17.30 -8.46 3.62
C ALA A 113 -17.39 -9.97 3.61
N GLU A 114 -17.86 -10.51 2.51
CA GLU A 114 -17.67 -11.90 2.12
C GLU A 114 -16.49 -11.98 1.15
N LEU A 115 -15.54 -12.84 1.49
CA LEU A 115 -14.42 -13.17 0.62
C LEU A 115 -14.61 -14.62 0.17
N THR A 116 -14.87 -14.82 -1.09
CA THR A 116 -14.97 -16.14 -1.73
C THR A 116 -13.71 -16.36 -2.55
N VAL A 117 -12.90 -17.31 -2.12
CA VAL A 117 -11.66 -17.69 -2.82
C VAL A 117 -11.95 -18.77 -3.83
N THR A 118 -11.48 -18.59 -5.05
CA THR A 118 -11.61 -19.57 -6.13
C THR A 118 -10.32 -20.38 -6.26
N GLY A 119 -10.40 -21.69 -6.10
CA GLY A 119 -9.23 -22.57 -6.14
C GLY A 119 -8.47 -22.69 -4.83
N THR A 120 -7.34 -23.38 -4.86
CA THR A 120 -6.56 -23.74 -3.65
C THR A 120 -5.42 -22.80 -3.32
N VAL A 121 -5.01 -21.93 -4.26
CA VAL A 121 -3.82 -21.10 -4.16
C VAL A 121 -3.98 -19.99 -3.10
N LEU A 122 -5.10 -19.30 -3.10
CA LEU A 122 -5.36 -18.20 -2.15
C LEU A 122 -5.93 -18.66 -0.80
N ALA A 123 -6.43 -19.89 -0.71
CA ALA A 123 -7.09 -20.38 0.50
C ALA A 123 -6.21 -20.31 1.76
N PRO A 124 -4.90 -20.63 1.73
CA PRO A 124 -4.02 -20.47 2.88
C PRO A 124 -3.83 -19.02 3.32
N HIS A 125 -4.06 -18.06 2.41
CA HIS A 125 -3.84 -16.63 2.64
C HIS A 125 -5.10 -15.85 2.98
N GLU A 126 -6.27 -16.50 3.07
CA GLU A 126 -7.54 -15.80 3.33
C GLU A 126 -7.49 -14.92 4.59
N ALA A 127 -6.96 -15.44 5.68
CA ALA A 127 -6.83 -14.69 6.94
C ALA A 127 -5.94 -13.43 6.77
N ALA A 128 -4.82 -13.56 6.05
CA ALA A 128 -3.92 -12.45 5.76
C ALA A 128 -4.59 -11.41 4.85
N ILE A 129 -5.30 -11.84 3.81
CA ILE A 129 -6.05 -10.97 2.90
C ILE A 129 -7.12 -10.18 3.69
N ARG A 130 -7.91 -10.86 4.52
CA ARG A 130 -8.91 -10.21 5.39
C ARG A 130 -8.28 -9.16 6.31
N GLN A 131 -7.17 -9.49 6.94
CA GLN A 131 -6.46 -8.58 7.83
C GLN A 131 -5.90 -7.36 7.07
N LEU A 132 -5.22 -7.59 5.94
CA LEU A 132 -4.61 -6.52 5.12
C LEU A 132 -5.64 -5.56 4.54
N LEU A 133 -6.83 -6.07 4.26
CA LEU A 133 -7.96 -5.31 3.72
C LEU A 133 -8.91 -4.78 4.80
N ARG A 134 -8.67 -5.08 6.07
CA ARG A 134 -9.56 -4.68 7.17
C ARG A 134 -11.00 -5.16 6.97
N LEU A 135 -11.17 -6.39 6.43
CA LEU A 135 -12.48 -6.99 6.23
C LEU A 135 -12.99 -7.57 7.54
N GLN A 136 -14.22 -7.23 7.90
CA GLN A 136 -14.95 -7.88 8.97
C GLN A 136 -15.76 -9.05 8.43
N PRO A 137 -16.04 -10.09 9.22
CA PRO A 137 -16.98 -11.12 8.81
C PRO A 137 -18.35 -10.51 8.46
N ALA A 138 -18.99 -11.07 7.45
CA ALA A 138 -20.39 -10.77 7.15
C ALA A 138 -21.26 -11.24 8.34
N GLY A 139 -21.93 -10.28 8.98
CA GLY A 139 -22.85 -10.54 10.09
C GLY A 139 -24.28 -10.76 9.64
N GLU A 140 -25.18 -10.93 10.62
CA GLU A 140 -26.61 -10.92 10.33
C GLU A 140 -27.01 -9.58 9.70
N GLY A 141 -27.74 -9.65 8.57
CA GLY A 141 -28.13 -8.46 7.82
C GLY A 141 -27.08 -7.95 6.82
N PHE A 142 -26.00 -8.71 6.59
CA PHE A 142 -25.04 -8.36 5.52
C PHE A 142 -25.73 -8.20 4.18
N HIS A 143 -25.51 -7.08 3.53
CA HIS A 143 -26.02 -6.79 2.20
C HIS A 143 -24.86 -6.28 1.33
N ALA A 144 -24.46 -7.08 0.35
CA ALA A 144 -23.39 -6.68 -0.57
C ALA A 144 -23.85 -5.49 -1.42
N THR A 145 -23.25 -4.33 -1.17
CA THR A 145 -23.49 -3.11 -1.97
C THR A 145 -22.49 -2.99 -3.13
N ALA A 146 -21.38 -3.71 -3.04
CA ALA A 146 -20.40 -3.81 -4.12
C ALA A 146 -19.82 -5.21 -4.15
N THR A 147 -19.60 -5.73 -5.36
CA THR A 147 -18.95 -7.03 -5.59
C THR A 147 -17.82 -6.86 -6.59
N LEU A 148 -16.61 -7.21 -6.18
CA LEU A 148 -15.41 -7.13 -6.99
C LEU A 148 -14.92 -8.53 -7.34
N PRO A 149 -14.99 -8.94 -8.59
CA PRO A 149 -14.21 -10.05 -9.07
C PRO A 149 -12.75 -9.60 -9.18
N VAL A 150 -11.88 -10.30 -8.48
CA VAL A 150 -10.42 -10.08 -8.49
C VAL A 150 -9.72 -11.38 -8.84
N ALA A 151 -8.44 -11.35 -9.16
CA ALA A 151 -7.71 -12.53 -9.56
C ALA A 151 -7.80 -13.65 -8.49
N GLY A 152 -8.50 -14.75 -8.81
CA GLY A 152 -8.64 -15.90 -7.92
C GLY A 152 -9.58 -15.72 -6.71
N ALA A 153 -10.32 -14.62 -6.62
CA ALA A 153 -11.29 -14.39 -5.55
C ALA A 153 -12.43 -13.47 -5.98
N THR A 154 -13.49 -13.47 -5.20
CA THR A 154 -14.58 -12.48 -5.28
C THR A 154 -14.73 -11.83 -3.90
N VAL A 155 -14.72 -10.51 -3.84
CA VAL A 155 -14.91 -9.75 -2.61
C VAL A 155 -16.22 -8.99 -2.69
N ALA A 156 -17.19 -9.39 -1.87
CA ALA A 156 -18.45 -8.68 -1.69
C ALA A 156 -18.34 -7.78 -0.45
N LEU A 157 -18.59 -6.49 -0.60
CA LEU A 157 -18.45 -5.50 0.44
C LEU A 157 -19.82 -4.90 0.78
N ASP A 158 -20.09 -4.74 2.07
CA ASP A 158 -21.20 -3.94 2.53
C ASP A 158 -20.68 -2.55 2.93
N LEU A 159 -20.96 -1.58 2.08
CA LEU A 159 -20.60 -0.18 2.27
C LEU A 159 -21.74 0.64 2.89
N SER A 160 -22.91 0.02 3.12
CA SER A 160 -24.02 0.67 3.80
C SER A 160 -23.60 1.03 5.24
N GLY A 161 -23.69 2.30 5.60
CA GLY A 161 -23.31 2.80 6.92
C GLY A 161 -21.79 2.95 7.16
N THR A 162 -20.94 2.65 6.19
CA THR A 162 -19.49 2.86 6.31
C THR A 162 -19.02 4.23 5.83
N ILE A 163 -19.83 4.91 5.06
CA ILE A 163 -19.58 6.26 4.57
C ILE A 163 -20.51 7.20 5.35
N ASP A 164 -19.94 8.06 6.17
CA ASP A 164 -20.64 9.27 6.61
C ASP A 164 -20.72 10.19 5.39
N VAL A 165 -21.85 10.09 4.66
CA VAL A 165 -22.07 10.80 3.42
C VAL A 165 -21.93 12.31 3.61
N GLU A 166 -22.35 12.84 4.76
CA GLU A 166 -22.23 14.27 5.07
C GLU A 166 -20.77 14.67 5.33
N ALA A 167 -20.05 13.89 6.13
CA ALA A 167 -18.63 14.14 6.39
C ALA A 167 -17.80 14.03 5.09
N GLU A 168 -18.09 13.03 4.27
CA GLU A 168 -17.39 12.84 3.00
C GLU A 168 -17.73 13.94 1.99
N ARG A 169 -19.00 14.34 1.90
CA ARG A 169 -19.44 15.49 1.08
C ARG A 169 -18.73 16.77 1.51
N LYS A 170 -18.64 17.02 2.82
CA LYS A 170 -17.96 18.18 3.37
C LYS A 170 -16.46 18.16 3.06
N ARG A 171 -15.81 17.00 3.17
CA ARG A 171 -14.39 16.79 2.81
C ARG A 171 -14.16 17.08 1.33
N LEU A 172 -14.91 16.43 0.45
CA LEU A 172 -14.80 16.60 -1.00
C LEU A 172 -15.08 18.03 -1.44
N THR A 173 -16.06 18.71 -0.83
CA THR A 173 -16.35 20.13 -1.12
C THR A 173 -15.17 21.03 -0.73
N LYS A 174 -14.53 20.74 0.41
CA LYS A 174 -13.33 21.48 0.84
C LYS A 174 -12.17 21.26 -0.13
N ASP A 175 -11.95 20.00 -0.53
CA ASP A 175 -10.87 19.63 -1.45
C ASP A 175 -11.11 20.23 -2.85
N LEU A 176 -12.38 20.26 -3.31
CA LEU A 176 -12.78 20.92 -4.56
C LEU A 176 -12.44 22.42 -4.52
N GLY A 177 -12.83 23.11 -3.44
CA GLY A 177 -12.53 24.53 -3.28
C GLY A 177 -11.03 24.83 -3.24
N ALA A 178 -10.22 23.92 -2.69
CA ALA A 178 -8.76 24.04 -2.72
C ALA A 178 -8.20 23.87 -4.15
N ALA A 179 -8.70 22.91 -4.91
CA ALA A 179 -8.32 22.69 -6.31
C ALA A 179 -8.74 23.85 -7.22
N GLU A 180 -9.95 24.39 -7.03
CA GLU A 180 -10.44 25.57 -7.76
C GLU A 180 -9.59 26.81 -7.49
N LYS A 181 -9.20 27.02 -6.23
CA LYS A 181 -8.30 28.11 -5.84
C LYS A 181 -6.92 27.96 -6.50
N GLU A 182 -6.38 26.75 -6.53
CA GLU A 182 -5.10 26.46 -7.19
C GLU A 182 -5.20 26.71 -8.70
N LYS A 183 -6.29 26.27 -9.35
CA LYS A 183 -6.59 26.56 -10.76
C LYS A 183 -6.62 28.06 -11.03
N ALA A 184 -7.37 28.81 -10.22
CA ALA A 184 -7.50 30.27 -10.37
C ALA A 184 -6.14 30.98 -10.22
N GLN A 185 -5.30 30.55 -9.26
CA GLN A 185 -3.97 31.12 -9.06
C GLN A 185 -3.03 30.79 -10.25
N ALA A 186 -3.04 29.56 -10.72
CA ALA A 186 -2.22 29.15 -11.86
C ALA A 186 -2.65 29.86 -13.15
N THR A 187 -3.94 29.94 -13.42
CA THR A 187 -4.53 30.64 -14.57
C THR A 187 -4.21 32.14 -14.51
N GLY A 188 -4.34 32.77 -13.33
CA GLY A 188 -4.02 34.20 -13.17
C GLY A 188 -2.55 34.51 -13.44
N LYS A 189 -1.62 33.62 -13.03
CA LYS A 189 -0.18 33.77 -13.33
C LYS A 189 0.11 33.56 -14.83
N LEU A 190 -0.49 32.57 -15.45
CA LEU A 190 -0.29 32.29 -16.88
C LEU A 190 -0.97 33.32 -17.79
N GLY A 191 -2.00 34.02 -17.31
CA GLY A 191 -2.64 35.13 -18.02
C GLY A 191 -1.93 36.49 -17.84
N ASN A 192 -0.89 36.55 -17.02
CA ASN A 192 -0.15 37.79 -16.78
C ASN A 192 1.05 37.91 -17.73
N GLU A 193 0.91 38.69 -18.80
CA GLU A 193 1.95 38.90 -19.81
C GLU A 193 3.26 39.46 -19.21
N ALA A 194 3.18 40.36 -18.24
CA ALA A 194 4.35 40.93 -17.56
C ALA A 194 5.11 39.89 -16.72
N PHE A 195 4.41 38.89 -16.19
CA PHE A 195 5.00 37.75 -15.52
C PHE A 195 5.67 36.80 -16.53
N LEU A 196 4.98 36.44 -17.61
CA LEU A 196 5.50 35.53 -18.63
C LEU A 196 6.76 36.07 -19.32
N ALA A 197 6.82 37.39 -19.52
CA ALA A 197 7.99 38.05 -20.14
C ALA A 197 9.27 37.99 -19.26
N LYS A 198 9.15 37.72 -17.96
CA LYS A 198 10.26 37.75 -16.99
C LYS A 198 10.54 36.43 -16.32
N ALA A 199 9.57 35.49 -16.34
CA ALA A 199 9.69 34.21 -15.66
C ALA A 199 10.54 33.25 -16.48
N PRO A 200 11.46 32.48 -15.87
CA PRO A 200 12.17 31.39 -16.51
C PRO A 200 11.20 30.32 -17.03
N ASP A 201 11.53 29.67 -18.15
CA ASP A 201 10.68 28.65 -18.79
C ASP A 201 10.31 27.51 -17.85
N ASP A 202 11.26 27.06 -17.00
CA ASP A 202 11.02 26.01 -16.02
C ASP A 202 9.98 26.38 -14.95
N VAL A 203 9.88 27.67 -14.62
CA VAL A 203 8.84 28.17 -13.69
C VAL A 203 7.48 28.22 -14.38
N VAL A 204 7.43 28.63 -15.63
CA VAL A 204 6.20 28.63 -16.44
C VAL A 204 5.67 27.21 -16.60
N ASP A 205 6.54 26.24 -16.90
CA ASP A 205 6.18 24.84 -17.08
C ASP A 205 5.69 24.19 -15.76
N LYS A 206 6.31 24.54 -14.64
CA LYS A 206 5.80 24.12 -13.31
C LYS A 206 4.39 24.67 -13.04
N ILE A 207 4.10 25.91 -13.44
CA ILE A 207 2.76 26.48 -13.25
C ILE A 207 1.75 25.82 -14.19
N ARG A 208 2.12 25.50 -15.44
CA ARG A 208 1.29 24.71 -16.37
C ARG A 208 0.98 23.32 -15.80
N GLY A 209 1.97 22.63 -15.24
CA GLY A 209 1.80 21.34 -14.58
C GLY A 209 0.85 21.42 -13.37
N ARG A 210 0.94 22.48 -12.57
CA ARG A 210 0.00 22.73 -11.46
C ARG A 210 -1.42 22.99 -11.94
N LEU A 211 -1.59 23.73 -13.03
CA LEU A 211 -2.87 23.97 -13.65
C LEU A 211 -3.51 22.68 -14.12
N ALA A 212 -2.79 21.87 -14.89
CA ALA A 212 -3.27 20.59 -15.40
C ALA A 212 -3.67 19.63 -14.27
N LYS A 213 -2.86 19.58 -13.20
CA LYS A 213 -3.18 18.79 -12.02
C LYS A 213 -4.45 19.28 -11.32
N ALA A 214 -4.59 20.59 -11.14
CA ALA A 214 -5.78 21.15 -10.48
C ALA A 214 -7.05 20.89 -11.30
N GLU A 215 -6.98 20.94 -12.62
CA GLU A 215 -8.10 20.61 -13.52
C GLU A 215 -8.49 19.14 -13.42
N ALA A 216 -7.53 18.23 -13.44
CA ALA A 216 -7.77 16.80 -13.25
C ALA A 216 -8.36 16.49 -11.84
N ASP A 217 -7.89 17.18 -10.80
CA ASP A 217 -8.42 17.03 -9.44
C ASP A 217 -9.87 17.55 -9.35
N ILE A 218 -10.20 18.68 -9.97
CA ILE A 218 -11.58 19.21 -10.03
C ILE A 218 -12.53 18.22 -10.70
N GLU A 219 -12.15 17.68 -11.85
CA GLU A 219 -12.95 16.69 -12.58
C GLU A 219 -13.18 15.43 -11.73
N ARG A 220 -12.11 14.87 -11.16
CA ARG A 220 -12.17 13.68 -10.32
C ARG A 220 -13.02 13.88 -9.07
N ILE A 221 -12.83 14.99 -8.34
CA ILE A 221 -13.58 15.29 -7.12
C ILE A 221 -15.03 15.59 -7.45
N GLY A 222 -15.31 16.28 -8.56
CA GLY A 222 -16.65 16.53 -9.05
C GLY A 222 -17.43 15.25 -9.36
N ALA A 223 -16.77 14.28 -10.01
CA ALA A 223 -17.34 12.95 -10.26
C ALA A 223 -17.63 12.19 -8.95
N GLN A 224 -16.72 12.27 -7.97
CA GLN A 224 -16.92 11.65 -6.64
C GLN A 224 -18.12 12.28 -5.91
N LEU A 225 -18.25 13.60 -5.92
CA LEU A 225 -19.39 14.31 -5.31
C LEU A 225 -20.72 13.94 -5.97
N ALA A 226 -20.73 13.79 -7.29
CA ALA A 226 -21.92 13.37 -8.03
C ALA A 226 -22.33 11.93 -7.77
N GLY A 227 -21.37 11.06 -7.44
CA GLY A 227 -21.58 9.66 -7.10
C GLY A 227 -22.02 9.42 -5.65
N LEU A 228 -21.98 10.42 -4.77
CA LEU A 228 -22.44 10.27 -3.39
C LEU A 228 -23.97 10.15 -3.34
N PRO A 229 -24.54 9.26 -2.50
CA PRO A 229 -25.96 9.17 -2.28
C PRO A 229 -26.55 10.54 -1.92
N GLN A 230 -27.70 10.86 -2.51
CA GLN A 230 -28.48 12.03 -2.09
C GLN A 230 -29.17 11.62 -0.79
N GLY A 231 -28.85 12.32 0.30
CA GLY A 231 -29.47 12.14 1.61
C GLY A 231 -30.94 12.51 1.61
#